data_e575c51d2a98cc05852bfbf3ff90c97c
#
_entry.id   e575c51d2a98cc05852bfbf3ff90c97c
#
_cell.length_a   1.000
_cell.length_b   1.000
_cell.length_c   1.000
_cell.angle_alpha   90.00
_cell.angle_beta   90.00
_cell.angle_gamma   90.00
#
_symmetry.space_group_name_H-M   'P 1'
#
loop_
_entity.id
_entity.type
_entity.pdbx_description
1 polymer ?
#
loop_
_entity_poly.entity_id
_entity_poly.type
_entity_poly.pdbx_seq_one_letter_code
_entity_poly.pdbx_strand_id
1 'polypeptide(L)'
;ASCLGYKELPVEYDYSYKGNFKKYRTYDIMKPAGPQDSTMTNEVIEKSIIARMKFLGYRQNTNKPHLIIGFKMFADSLKFNGYSQPEIEEWVRTQNENIEYDQQKFNLSSGTLLIQFYDRRQNRSIWQGYATTQYGSIDFNNSRHLRNAVISILDKYRFWAEGFMEGATATSSENDL
;
A
#
# COMPACT_ATOMS: atom_id res chain seq x y z
N ALA A 1 35.35 -4.56 5.24
CA ALA A 1 33.94 -4.81 5.53
C ALA A 1 33.08 -3.95 4.61
N SER A 2 32.61 -4.50 3.50
CA SER A 2 31.72 -3.79 2.57
C SER A 2 30.34 -3.79 3.18
N CYS A 3 29.88 -2.62 3.62
CA CYS A 3 28.45 -2.39 3.78
C CYS A 3 27.80 -2.49 2.40
N LEU A 4 27.21 -3.61 2.11
CA LEU A 4 26.26 -3.74 1.02
C LEU A 4 25.08 -2.85 1.35
N GLY A 5 25.12 -1.62 0.84
CA GLY A 5 24.01 -0.71 0.92
C GLY A 5 22.77 -1.39 0.30
N TYR A 6 21.81 -1.71 1.13
CA TYR A 6 20.46 -2.03 0.67
C TYR A 6 19.99 -0.82 -0.13
N LYS A 7 19.97 -0.94 -1.46
CA LYS A 7 19.26 0.03 -2.27
C LYS A 7 17.78 -0.14 -1.93
N GLU A 8 17.24 0.81 -1.21
CA GLU A 8 15.80 0.84 -0.97
C GLU A 8 15.08 0.79 -2.30
N LEU A 9 14.10 -0.08 -2.38
CA LEU A 9 13.22 -0.17 -3.52
C LEU A 9 12.42 1.13 -3.61
N PRO A 10 12.46 1.87 -4.73
CA PRO A 10 11.63 3.06 -4.90
C PRO A 10 10.15 2.67 -4.81
N VAL A 11 9.48 3.12 -3.78
CA VAL A 11 8.06 2.89 -3.55
C VAL A 11 7.37 4.23 -3.44
N GLU A 12 6.35 4.39 -4.25
CA GLU A 12 5.44 5.52 -4.20
C GLU A 12 4.08 5.08 -3.69
N TYR A 13 3.35 5.99 -3.07
CA TYR A 13 1.98 5.72 -2.63
C TYR A 13 1.12 6.96 -2.78
N ASP A 14 -0.18 6.73 -2.82
CA ASP A 14 -1.22 7.76 -2.94
C ASP A 14 -2.45 7.33 -2.13
N TYR A 15 -3.22 8.28 -1.64
CA TYR A 15 -4.37 7.99 -0.80
C TYR A 15 -5.51 9.00 -1.02
N SER A 16 -6.71 8.58 -0.68
CA SER A 16 -7.91 9.41 -0.76
C SER A 16 -8.24 10.02 0.59
N TYR A 17 -8.54 11.32 0.63
CA TYR A 17 -9.05 12.00 1.82
C TYR A 17 -10.43 11.51 2.27
N LYS A 18 -11.08 10.67 1.46
CA LYS A 18 -12.31 9.98 1.83
C LYS A 18 -12.05 8.67 2.61
N GLY A 19 -10.78 8.27 2.74
CA GLY A 19 -10.40 7.07 3.49
C GLY A 19 -10.63 7.24 4.99
N ASN A 20 -11.31 6.28 5.59
CA ASN A 20 -11.56 6.25 7.03
C ASN A 20 -10.57 5.32 7.73
N PHE A 21 -9.29 5.61 7.57
CA PHE A 21 -8.18 4.72 7.94
C PHE A 21 -8.20 4.25 9.40
N LYS A 22 -8.66 5.09 10.32
CA LYS A 22 -8.74 4.74 11.74
C LYS A 22 -9.84 3.73 12.08
N LYS A 23 -10.75 3.43 11.16
CA LYS A 23 -11.92 2.56 11.40
C LYS A 23 -11.84 1.19 10.74
N TYR A 24 -10.92 0.98 9.82
CA TYR A 24 -10.79 -0.31 9.16
C TYR A 24 -10.23 -1.38 10.10
N ARG A 25 -10.81 -2.58 10.08
CA ARG A 25 -10.46 -3.70 10.96
C ARG A 25 -10.33 -5.03 10.22
N THR A 26 -11.00 -5.12 9.08
CA THR A 26 -11.11 -6.35 8.33
C THR A 26 -10.85 -6.11 6.86
N TYR A 27 -10.35 -7.13 6.18
CA TYR A 27 -10.06 -7.09 4.76
C TYR A 27 -10.41 -8.40 4.07
N ASP A 28 -10.51 -8.35 2.76
CA ASP A 28 -10.45 -9.51 1.87
C ASP A 28 -9.55 -9.19 0.67
N ILE A 29 -9.08 -10.22 -0.01
CA ILE A 29 -8.22 -10.07 -1.19
C ILE A 29 -9.03 -10.39 -2.43
N MET A 30 -9.09 -9.44 -3.34
CA MET A 30 -9.69 -9.64 -4.66
C MET A 30 -8.71 -10.42 -5.54
N LYS A 31 -9.12 -11.62 -5.94
CA LYS A 31 -8.32 -12.40 -6.88
C LYS A 31 -8.32 -11.72 -8.25
N PRO A 32 -7.16 -11.57 -8.89
CA PRO A 32 -7.11 -11.02 -10.23
C PRO A 32 -7.98 -11.82 -11.19
N ALA A 33 -8.79 -11.13 -11.98
CA ALA A 33 -9.59 -11.75 -13.03
C ALA A 33 -8.77 -11.84 -14.32
N GLY A 34 -8.74 -13.01 -14.93
CA GLY A 34 -8.10 -13.22 -16.24
C GLY A 34 -7.18 -14.44 -16.27
N PRO A 35 -6.71 -14.84 -17.46
CA PRO A 35 -5.68 -15.86 -17.57
C PRO A 35 -4.40 -15.36 -16.92
N GLN A 36 -3.99 -16.03 -15.87
CA GLN A 36 -2.87 -15.63 -15.03
C GLN A 36 -1.60 -16.21 -15.61
N ASP A 37 -0.69 -15.35 -16.02
CA ASP A 37 0.61 -15.80 -16.56
C ASP A 37 1.52 -16.44 -15.50
N SER A 38 1.20 -16.35 -14.21
CA SER A 38 1.92 -17.06 -13.17
C SER A 38 1.11 -17.17 -11.87
N THR A 39 0.55 -18.33 -11.63
CA THR A 39 -0.09 -18.68 -10.34
C THR A 39 0.88 -18.54 -9.17
N MET A 40 2.15 -18.92 -9.34
CA MET A 40 3.17 -18.80 -8.29
C MET A 40 3.45 -17.35 -7.88
N THR A 41 3.54 -16.44 -8.85
CA THR A 41 3.76 -15.02 -8.59
C THR A 41 2.60 -14.43 -7.76
N ASN A 42 1.37 -14.74 -8.14
CA ASN A 42 0.18 -14.28 -7.43
C ASN A 42 0.09 -14.85 -6.01
N GLU A 43 0.45 -16.11 -5.83
CA GLU A 43 0.51 -16.72 -4.49
C GLU A 43 1.54 -16.05 -3.58
N VAL A 44 2.71 -15.68 -4.09
CA VAL A 44 3.73 -14.98 -3.31
C VAL A 44 3.23 -13.60 -2.88
N ILE A 45 2.59 -12.87 -3.79
CA ILE A 45 2.01 -11.55 -3.49
C ILE A 45 0.92 -11.70 -2.43
N GLU A 46 -0.05 -12.59 -2.64
CA GLU A 46 -1.17 -12.81 -1.73
C GLU A 46 -0.70 -13.20 -0.33
N LYS A 47 0.20 -14.18 -0.21
CA LYS A 47 0.77 -14.61 1.08
C LYS A 47 1.51 -13.48 1.79
N SER A 48 2.21 -12.63 1.05
CA SER A 48 2.93 -11.48 1.61
C SER A 48 1.99 -10.40 2.11
N ILE A 49 0.90 -10.12 1.38
CA ILE A 49 -0.16 -9.21 1.80
C ILE A 49 -0.83 -9.74 3.08
N ILE A 50 -1.20 -11.02 3.12
CA ILE A 50 -1.82 -11.65 4.30
C ILE A 50 -0.91 -11.52 5.52
N ALA A 51 0.38 -11.82 5.37
CA ALA A 51 1.34 -11.72 6.46
C ALA A 51 1.45 -10.28 6.99
N ARG A 52 1.52 -9.28 6.11
CA ARG A 52 1.61 -7.87 6.52
C ARG A 52 0.32 -7.39 7.16
N MET A 53 -0.84 -7.71 6.62
CA MET A 53 -2.13 -7.33 7.19
C MET A 53 -2.37 -7.98 8.55
N LYS A 54 -1.95 -9.24 8.73
CA LYS A 54 -1.97 -9.92 10.03
C LYS A 54 -1.06 -9.21 11.04
N PHE A 55 0.15 -8.81 10.63
CA PHE A 55 1.06 -8.05 11.48
C PHE A 55 0.44 -6.73 11.94
N LEU A 56 -0.29 -6.05 11.07
CA LEU A 56 -1.02 -4.81 11.40
C LEU A 56 -2.33 -5.07 12.19
N GLY A 57 -2.63 -6.31 12.55
CA GLY A 57 -3.79 -6.68 13.37
C GLY A 57 -5.10 -6.82 12.61
N TYR A 58 -5.09 -6.71 11.28
CA TYR A 58 -6.29 -6.90 10.46
C TYR A 58 -6.69 -8.37 10.39
N ARG A 59 -7.99 -8.61 10.35
CA ARG A 59 -8.57 -9.94 10.19
C ARG A 59 -9.17 -10.11 8.80
N GLN A 60 -8.90 -11.23 8.18
CA GLN A 60 -9.54 -11.57 6.92
C GLN A 60 -11.04 -11.89 7.14
N ASN A 61 -11.89 -11.33 6.30
CA ASN A 61 -13.34 -11.52 6.35
C ASN A 61 -13.87 -11.50 4.91
N THR A 62 -14.21 -12.67 4.39
CA THR A 62 -14.70 -12.83 3.01
C THR A 62 -16.14 -12.38 2.81
N ASN A 63 -16.92 -12.22 3.88
CA ASN A 63 -18.35 -11.90 3.75
C ASN A 63 -18.59 -10.37 3.69
N LYS A 64 -18.14 -9.64 4.71
CA LYS A 64 -18.35 -8.18 4.81
C LYS A 64 -17.07 -7.49 5.29
N PRO A 65 -15.98 -7.50 4.51
CA PRO A 65 -14.76 -6.82 4.89
C PRO A 65 -14.96 -5.29 4.86
N HIS A 66 -14.15 -4.58 5.61
CA HIS A 66 -14.05 -3.12 5.48
C HIS A 66 -13.28 -2.75 4.20
N LEU A 67 -12.18 -3.45 3.96
CA LEU A 67 -11.29 -3.23 2.83
C LEU A 67 -11.32 -4.41 1.85
N ILE A 68 -11.25 -4.10 0.58
CA ILE A 68 -10.88 -5.06 -0.46
C ILE A 68 -9.49 -4.68 -0.96
N ILE A 69 -8.56 -5.64 -0.92
CA ILE A 69 -7.19 -5.45 -1.39
C ILE A 69 -7.05 -6.09 -2.76
N GLY A 70 -6.74 -5.28 -3.76
CA GLY A 70 -6.40 -5.73 -5.10
C GLY A 70 -4.92 -5.54 -5.38
N PHE A 71 -4.36 -6.34 -6.26
CA PHE A 71 -3.01 -6.16 -6.77
C PHE A 71 -2.92 -6.49 -8.25
N LYS A 72 -1.96 -5.87 -8.92
CA LYS A 72 -1.71 -6.12 -10.34
C LYS A 72 -0.25 -5.91 -10.70
N MET A 73 0.27 -6.82 -11.50
CA MET A 73 1.57 -6.69 -12.16
C MET A 73 1.38 -6.12 -13.55
N PHE A 74 2.17 -5.11 -13.89
CA PHE A 74 2.21 -4.52 -15.22
C PHE A 74 3.56 -4.85 -15.87
N ALA A 75 3.53 -5.56 -16.97
CA ALA A 75 4.73 -5.90 -17.74
C ALA A 75 5.24 -4.72 -18.57
N ASP A 76 4.32 -3.88 -19.04
CA ASP A 76 4.61 -2.73 -19.90
C ASP A 76 4.58 -1.40 -19.12
N SER A 77 4.96 -0.32 -19.82
CA SER A 77 4.91 1.03 -19.26
C SER A 77 3.48 1.42 -18.87
N LEU A 78 3.31 1.87 -17.65
CA LEU A 78 2.04 2.37 -17.12
C LEU A 78 2.07 3.89 -17.03
N LYS A 79 1.07 4.54 -17.63
CA LYS A 79 0.82 5.96 -17.40
C LYS A 79 -0.16 6.11 -16.24
N PHE A 80 0.25 6.86 -15.26
CA PHE A 80 -0.49 7.01 -14.02
C PHE A 80 -0.69 8.49 -13.69
N ASN A 81 -1.88 8.86 -13.25
CA ASN A 81 -2.16 10.18 -12.73
C ASN A 81 -2.22 10.09 -11.19
N GLY A 82 -1.31 10.76 -10.56
CA GLY A 82 -1.29 10.93 -9.10
C GLY A 82 -1.45 12.39 -8.72
N TYR A 83 -1.39 12.63 -7.42
CA TYR A 83 -1.49 13.97 -6.86
C TYR A 83 -0.30 14.21 -5.94
N SER A 84 0.20 15.44 -5.91
CA SER A 84 1.11 15.85 -4.85
C SER A 84 0.32 15.96 -3.55
N GLN A 85 0.63 15.14 -2.58
CA GLN A 85 -0.08 15.07 -1.30
C GLN A 85 0.91 15.18 -0.14
N PRO A 86 0.49 15.73 1.01
CA PRO A 86 1.29 15.62 2.23
C PRO A 86 1.43 14.15 2.62
N GLU A 87 2.43 13.86 3.46
CA GLU A 87 2.53 12.53 4.05
C GLU A 87 1.23 12.15 4.74
N ILE A 88 0.81 10.90 4.61
CA ILE A 88 -0.50 10.46 5.09
C ILE A 88 -0.66 10.66 6.59
N GLU A 89 0.43 10.55 7.35
CA GLU A 89 0.48 10.82 8.79
C GLU A 89 0.16 12.28 9.12
N GLU A 90 0.69 13.20 8.33
CA GLU A 90 0.44 14.62 8.50
C GLU A 90 -1.02 14.94 8.20
N TRP A 91 -1.55 14.43 7.10
CA TRP A 91 -2.94 14.62 6.74
C TRP A 91 -3.89 14.07 7.81
N VAL A 92 -3.65 12.87 8.33
CA VAL A 92 -4.50 12.26 9.37
C VAL A 92 -4.49 13.07 10.66
N ARG A 93 -3.36 13.71 11.00
CA ARG A 93 -3.25 14.59 12.18
C ARG A 93 -4.02 15.89 12.02
N THR A 94 -3.86 16.54 10.88
CA THR A 94 -4.40 17.89 10.65
C THR A 94 -5.84 17.87 10.16
N GLN A 95 -6.26 16.80 9.46
CA GLN A 95 -7.55 16.67 8.78
C GLN A 95 -7.91 17.91 7.95
N ASN A 96 -6.90 18.53 7.36
CA ASN A 96 -7.10 19.74 6.56
C ASN A 96 -7.75 19.37 5.23
N GLU A 97 -9.05 19.67 5.08
CA GLU A 97 -9.83 19.38 3.88
C GLU A 97 -9.56 20.36 2.73
N ASN A 98 -8.82 21.43 2.98
CA ASN A 98 -8.58 22.52 2.03
C ASN A 98 -7.21 22.44 1.34
N ILE A 99 -6.56 21.27 1.33
CA ILE A 99 -5.31 21.10 0.63
C ILE A 99 -5.60 21.02 -0.87
N GLU A 100 -5.12 22.01 -1.62
CA GLU A 100 -5.06 21.94 -3.08
C GLU A 100 -3.99 20.93 -3.47
N TYR A 101 -4.33 20.05 -4.40
CA TYR A 101 -3.37 19.08 -4.95
C TYR A 101 -2.97 19.46 -6.36
N ASP A 102 -1.69 19.39 -6.61
CA ASP A 102 -1.19 19.42 -7.97
C ASP A 102 -1.27 18.02 -8.57
N GLN A 103 -1.98 17.89 -9.67
CA GLN A 103 -2.04 16.66 -10.42
C GLN A 103 -0.68 16.37 -11.05
N GLN A 104 -0.09 15.25 -10.73
CA GLN A 104 1.16 14.78 -11.29
C GLN A 104 0.93 13.58 -12.22
N LYS A 105 1.62 13.59 -13.36
CA LYS A 105 1.61 12.47 -14.29
C LYS A 105 2.88 11.67 -14.11
N PHE A 106 2.72 10.41 -13.76
CA PHE A 106 3.83 9.48 -13.66
C PHE A 106 3.85 8.56 -14.87
N ASN A 107 5.00 8.43 -15.49
CA ASN A 107 5.25 7.42 -16.50
C ASN A 107 6.06 6.31 -15.83
N LEU A 108 5.41 5.22 -15.48
CA LEU A 108 6.07 4.04 -14.94
C LEU A 108 6.53 3.18 -16.10
N SER A 109 7.81 2.94 -16.19
CA SER A 109 8.34 1.98 -17.15
C SER A 109 8.05 0.54 -16.75
N SER A 110 8.32 -0.38 -17.64
CA SER A 110 8.01 -1.81 -17.51
C SER A 110 8.31 -2.41 -16.13
N GLY A 111 7.44 -3.30 -15.68
CA GLY A 111 7.62 -4.04 -14.43
C GLY A 111 7.20 -3.26 -13.20
N THR A 112 5.92 -2.94 -13.10
CA THR A 112 5.34 -2.29 -11.91
C THR A 112 4.41 -3.24 -11.18
N LEU A 113 4.60 -3.35 -9.86
CA LEU A 113 3.64 -3.97 -8.95
C LEU A 113 2.80 -2.86 -8.31
N LEU A 114 1.49 -2.93 -8.49
CA LEU A 114 0.51 -2.05 -7.88
C LEU A 114 -0.31 -2.83 -6.85
N ILE A 115 -0.50 -2.25 -5.66
CA ILE A 115 -1.41 -2.75 -4.62
C ILE A 115 -2.39 -1.63 -4.30
N GLN A 116 -3.68 -1.95 -4.27
CA GLN A 116 -4.76 -0.99 -4.03
C GLN A 116 -5.67 -1.46 -2.92
N PHE A 117 -6.08 -0.52 -2.06
CA PHE A 117 -7.07 -0.74 -1.02
C PHE A 117 -8.36 0.00 -1.38
N TYR A 118 -9.46 -0.74 -1.41
CA TYR A 118 -10.79 -0.21 -1.67
C TYR A 118 -11.62 -0.24 -0.40
N ASP A 119 -12.27 0.87 -0.09
CA ASP A 119 -13.34 0.89 0.90
C ASP A 119 -14.58 0.25 0.29
N ARG A 120 -14.99 -0.91 0.82
CA ARG A 120 -16.13 -1.66 0.31
C ARG A 120 -17.45 -0.87 0.40
N ARG A 121 -17.64 -0.11 1.47
CA ARG A 121 -18.88 0.66 1.68
C ARG A 121 -18.97 1.85 0.75
N GLN A 122 -17.86 2.54 0.52
CA GLN A 122 -17.80 3.69 -0.36
C GLN A 122 -17.61 3.30 -1.83
N ASN A 123 -17.29 2.03 -2.10
CA ASN A 123 -16.99 1.51 -3.44
C ASN A 123 -15.93 2.35 -4.18
N ARG A 124 -14.85 2.68 -3.51
CA ARG A 124 -13.76 3.49 -4.06
C ARG A 124 -12.40 3.05 -3.55
N SER A 125 -11.38 3.28 -4.36
CA SER A 125 -9.99 3.18 -3.92
C SER A 125 -9.71 4.28 -2.90
N ILE A 126 -9.09 3.90 -1.79
CA ILE A 126 -8.73 4.83 -0.70
C ILE A 126 -7.23 4.90 -0.45
N TRP A 127 -6.50 3.93 -0.92
CA TRP A 127 -5.04 3.90 -0.85
C TRP A 127 -4.48 3.02 -1.96
N GLN A 128 -3.31 3.40 -2.46
CA GLN A 128 -2.56 2.60 -3.40
C GLN A 128 -1.06 2.82 -3.21
N GLY A 129 -0.31 1.76 -3.41
CA GLY A 129 1.13 1.82 -3.40
C GLY A 129 1.70 1.01 -4.56
N TYR A 130 2.83 1.42 -5.07
CA TYR A 130 3.45 0.75 -6.20
C TYR A 130 4.97 0.81 -6.14
N ALA A 131 5.58 -0.20 -6.71
CA ALA A 131 7.02 -0.33 -6.89
C ALA A 131 7.33 -0.70 -8.34
N THR A 132 8.41 -0.16 -8.87
CA THR A 132 8.85 -0.42 -10.24
C THR A 132 10.27 -0.96 -10.27
N THR A 133 10.56 -1.81 -11.27
CA THR A 133 11.90 -2.35 -11.51
C THR A 133 12.85 -1.35 -12.16
N GLN A 134 12.37 -0.16 -12.54
CA GLN A 134 13.12 0.83 -13.32
C GLN A 134 14.46 1.25 -12.71
N TYR A 135 14.57 1.23 -11.39
CA TYR A 135 15.71 1.79 -10.67
C TYR A 135 16.60 0.76 -9.98
N GLY A 136 16.46 -0.51 -10.30
CA GLY A 136 17.25 -1.51 -9.62
C GLY A 136 17.29 -2.87 -10.28
N SER A 137 18.11 -3.73 -9.77
CA SER A 137 18.23 -5.15 -10.15
C SER A 137 17.10 -5.99 -9.54
N ILE A 138 15.84 -5.50 -9.63
CA ILE A 138 14.71 -6.22 -9.08
C ILE A 138 14.11 -7.08 -10.17
N ASP A 139 14.11 -8.36 -9.91
CA ASP A 139 13.47 -9.35 -10.76
C ASP A 139 12.22 -9.89 -10.08
N PHE A 140 11.05 -9.54 -10.60
CA PHE A 140 9.77 -10.03 -10.07
C PHE A 140 9.53 -11.52 -10.33
N ASN A 141 10.35 -12.18 -11.14
CA ASN A 141 10.36 -13.64 -11.23
C ASN A 141 11.05 -14.29 -10.03
N ASN A 142 11.83 -13.51 -9.28
CA ASN A 142 12.44 -13.95 -8.04
C ASN A 142 11.49 -13.74 -6.86
N SER A 143 11.04 -14.83 -6.24
CA SER A 143 10.07 -14.78 -5.13
C SER A 143 10.54 -13.95 -3.94
N ARG A 144 11.85 -13.87 -3.67
CA ARG A 144 12.40 -13.03 -2.60
C ARG A 144 12.26 -11.54 -2.94
N HIS A 145 12.63 -11.17 -4.17
CA HIS A 145 12.51 -9.79 -4.62
C HIS A 145 11.04 -9.34 -4.64
N LEU A 146 10.16 -10.21 -5.12
CA LEU A 146 8.73 -9.94 -5.15
C LEU A 146 8.14 -9.77 -3.74
N ARG A 147 8.51 -10.64 -2.80
CA ARG A 147 8.09 -10.51 -1.39
C ARG A 147 8.58 -9.19 -0.78
N ASN A 148 9.83 -8.83 -1.02
CA ASN A 148 10.38 -7.58 -0.52
C ASN A 148 9.66 -6.37 -1.12
N ALA A 149 9.31 -6.43 -2.40
CA ALA A 149 8.52 -5.37 -3.05
C ALA A 149 7.15 -5.20 -2.40
N VAL A 150 6.43 -6.28 -2.15
CA VAL A 150 5.12 -6.25 -1.45
C VAL A 150 5.27 -5.66 -0.05
N ILE A 151 6.27 -6.09 0.71
CA ILE A 151 6.52 -5.57 2.06
C ILE A 151 6.83 -4.08 2.00
N SER A 152 7.74 -3.65 1.12
CA SER A 152 8.12 -2.24 0.98
C SER A 152 6.94 -1.35 0.58
N ILE A 153 6.05 -1.84 -0.29
CA ILE A 153 4.82 -1.13 -0.63
C ILE A 153 3.92 -1.00 0.61
N LEU A 154 3.65 -2.11 1.29
CA LEU A 154 2.73 -2.13 2.42
C LEU A 154 3.30 -1.46 3.67
N ASP A 155 4.61 -1.27 3.76
CA ASP A 155 5.24 -0.45 4.81
C ASP A 155 4.86 1.04 4.73
N LYS A 156 4.36 1.48 3.57
CA LYS A 156 3.78 2.82 3.40
C LYS A 156 2.34 2.92 3.94
N TYR A 157 1.65 1.78 4.11
CA TYR A 157 0.35 1.70 4.78
C TYR A 157 0.55 1.38 6.26
N ARG A 158 0.61 2.41 7.09
CA ARG A 158 1.02 2.32 8.49
C ARG A 158 -0.12 2.29 9.50
N PHE A 159 -1.34 2.00 9.05
CA PHE A 159 -2.51 1.96 9.93
C PHE A 159 -2.70 0.58 10.53
N TRP A 160 -2.66 0.51 11.85
CA TRP A 160 -3.02 -0.68 12.60
C TRP A 160 -4.54 -0.84 12.69
N ALA A 161 -5.01 -2.07 12.80
CA ALA A 161 -6.44 -2.35 12.93
C ALA A 161 -7.07 -1.78 14.21
N GLU A 162 -6.29 -1.47 15.22
CA GLU A 162 -6.76 -0.77 16.42
C GLU A 162 -6.93 0.75 16.23
N GLY A 163 -6.66 1.27 15.06
CA GLY A 163 -6.79 2.69 14.73
C GLY A 163 -5.55 3.52 15.03
N PHE A 164 -4.43 2.88 15.33
CA PHE A 164 -3.14 3.55 15.49
C PHE A 164 -2.43 3.71 14.15
N MET A 165 -1.51 4.65 14.13
CA MET A 165 -0.53 4.79 13.05
C MET A 165 0.85 4.39 13.58
N GLU A 166 1.58 3.60 12.80
CA GLU A 166 2.96 3.28 13.08
C GLU A 166 3.81 4.56 13.04
N GLY A 167 4.59 4.81 14.09
CA GLY A 167 5.40 6.03 14.22
C GLY A 167 4.67 7.25 14.80
N ALA A 168 3.38 7.20 15.05
CA ALA A 168 2.72 8.17 15.91
C ALA A 168 3.08 7.85 17.36
N THR A 169 4.09 8.51 17.91
CA THR A 169 4.30 8.53 19.35
C THR A 169 3.02 9.05 19.98
N ALA A 170 2.41 8.24 20.86
CA ALA A 170 1.39 8.71 21.75
C ALA A 170 2.02 9.86 22.56
N THR A 171 1.74 11.09 22.19
CA THR A 171 1.85 12.20 23.12
C THR A 171 0.76 11.95 24.14
N SER A 172 1.14 11.22 25.18
CA SER A 172 0.36 11.14 26.41
C SER A 172 0.05 12.58 26.82
N SER A 173 -1.21 12.84 26.93
CA SER A 173 -1.73 13.99 27.65
C SER A 173 -1.27 13.89 29.11
N GLU A 174 -0.09 14.44 29.42
CA GLU A 174 0.27 14.92 30.74
C GLU A 174 -0.07 16.41 30.76
N ASN A 175 -1.30 16.70 31.07
CA ASN A 175 -1.73 17.96 31.68
C ASN A 175 -3.14 17.77 32.22
N ASP A 176 -3.20 17.16 33.39
CA ASP A 176 -4.27 17.41 34.37
C ASP A 176 -3.66 17.20 35.76
N LEU A 177 -3.13 18.27 36.27
CA LEU A 177 -3.04 18.57 37.71
C LEU A 177 -3.27 20.05 37.91
#